data_aaf66043b492c16281b896cc4d4d916a
#
_entry.id   aaf66043b492c16281b896cc4d4d916a
#
_cell.length_a   1.000
_cell.length_b   1.000
_cell.length_c   1.000
_cell.angle_alpha   90.00
_cell.angle_beta   90.00
_cell.angle_gamma   90.00
#
_symmetry.space_group_name_H-M   'P 1'
#
loop_
_entity.id
_entity.type
_entity.pdbx_description
1 polymer ?
#
loop_
_entity_poly.entity_id
_entity_poly.type
_entity_poly.pdbx_seq_one_letter_code
_entity_poly.pdbx_strand_id
1 'polypeptide(L)'
;MAFRTDLAVEAIENHKSAAALPHVRQSDRMLEGFAVHEVRILSEDAAREIGKPQGRYLTLELDALIRREEDAFPRACKALSTLLRELLPRPNDGPVLIAGLGNRMITPDAIGPQTADHVIATRHLVAQSPAIFADWRPVSALAPGVLGQTGVETGEVICGVLDRVRPAAVIAVDALAAGRLSRLLRTVQLADTGITPGAGVGNARAALNKETLGVPVIAVGVPTVVDGATLAHEISSQLGQPACEALDDLSQPVMITTRDIDREVADISRMIGYAVNMALHPHLSVADIDLYLS
;
A
#
# COMPACT_ATOMS: atom_id res chain seq x y z
N MET A 1 -3.88 -3.68 -25.73
CA MET A 1 -4.10 -4.05 -24.29
C MET A 1 -4.18 -2.78 -23.43
N ALA A 2 -4.95 -2.77 -22.37
CA ALA A 2 -4.97 -1.63 -21.46
C ALA A 2 -3.69 -1.60 -20.64
N PHE A 3 -3.11 -0.43 -20.47
CA PHE A 3 -1.99 -0.16 -19.57
C PHE A 3 -2.37 -0.60 -18.14
N ARG A 4 -1.60 -1.52 -17.58
CA ARG A 4 -1.90 -2.09 -16.25
C ARG A 4 -1.14 -1.33 -15.18
N THR A 5 -1.86 -0.78 -14.22
CA THR A 5 -1.29 -0.16 -13.02
C THR A 5 -2.24 -0.23 -11.84
N ASP A 6 -1.71 -0.44 -10.64
CA ASP A 6 -2.44 -0.31 -9.39
C ASP A 6 -2.44 1.13 -8.85
N LEU A 7 -1.56 2.00 -9.38
CA LEU A 7 -1.41 3.37 -8.92
C LEU A 7 -2.47 4.30 -9.52
N ALA A 8 -3.21 5.01 -8.67
CA ALA A 8 -4.23 5.97 -9.11
C ALA A 8 -3.63 7.17 -9.86
N VAL A 9 -2.46 7.63 -9.45
CA VAL A 9 -1.74 8.70 -10.12
C VAL A 9 -1.41 8.34 -11.57
N GLU A 10 -0.93 7.11 -11.82
CA GLU A 10 -0.65 6.63 -13.17
C GLU A 10 -1.91 6.40 -14.00
N ALA A 11 -2.98 5.89 -13.37
CA ALA A 11 -4.27 5.72 -14.04
C ALA A 11 -4.78 7.05 -14.60
N ILE A 12 -4.61 8.14 -13.85
CA ILE A 12 -4.99 9.48 -14.30
C ILE A 12 -4.01 10.04 -15.33
N GLU A 13 -2.69 9.90 -15.15
CA GLU A 13 -1.68 10.35 -16.12
C GLU A 13 -1.88 9.71 -17.51
N ASN A 14 -2.36 8.47 -17.54
CA ASN A 14 -2.63 7.74 -18.79
C ASN A 14 -3.98 8.08 -19.43
N HIS A 15 -4.88 8.69 -18.69
CA HIS A 15 -6.16 9.09 -19.21
C HIS A 15 -6.01 10.41 -19.99
N LYS A 16 -6.12 10.36 -21.32
CA LYS A 16 -5.88 11.50 -22.25
C LYS A 16 -6.71 12.77 -21.96
N SER A 17 -7.75 12.66 -21.15
CA SER A 17 -8.64 13.75 -20.75
C SER A 17 -8.71 13.96 -19.24
N ALA A 18 -7.80 13.38 -18.46
CA ALA A 18 -7.88 13.32 -16.99
C ALA A 18 -7.93 14.71 -16.31
N ALA A 19 -7.23 15.69 -16.85
CA ALA A 19 -7.27 17.07 -16.35
C ALA A 19 -8.63 17.74 -16.52
N ALA A 20 -9.54 17.17 -17.35
CA ALA A 20 -10.87 17.68 -17.66
C ALA A 20 -12.00 16.78 -17.12
N LEU A 21 -11.68 15.68 -16.41
CA LEU A 21 -12.72 14.80 -15.86
C LEU A 21 -13.48 15.55 -14.75
N PRO A 22 -14.77 15.83 -14.93
CA PRO A 22 -15.60 16.33 -13.85
C PRO A 22 -15.57 15.29 -12.71
N HIS A 23 -15.45 15.76 -11.48
CA HIS A 23 -15.42 14.92 -10.28
C HIS A 23 -14.10 14.17 -10.00
N VAL A 24 -12.98 14.56 -10.63
CA VAL A 24 -11.62 14.19 -10.20
C VAL A 24 -10.91 15.44 -9.72
N ARG A 25 -10.28 15.36 -8.55
CA ARG A 25 -9.44 16.43 -8.01
C ARG A 25 -8.05 15.91 -7.79
N GLN A 26 -7.07 16.72 -8.17
CA GLN A 26 -5.65 16.44 -7.92
C GLN A 26 -5.04 17.61 -7.15
N SER A 27 -4.15 17.31 -6.23
CA SER A 27 -3.35 18.32 -5.54
C SER A 27 -2.02 17.73 -5.11
N ASP A 28 -0.98 18.56 -5.14
CA ASP A 28 0.36 18.22 -4.74
C ASP A 28 0.76 19.02 -3.51
N ARG A 29 1.54 18.40 -2.62
CA ARG A 29 2.10 19.06 -1.44
C ARG A 29 3.42 18.43 -1.04
N MET A 30 4.20 19.17 -0.26
CA MET A 30 5.39 18.63 0.38
C MET A 30 5.10 18.29 1.84
N LEU A 31 5.61 17.14 2.30
CA LEU A 31 5.47 16.68 3.67
C LEU A 31 6.82 16.09 4.15
N GLU A 32 7.42 16.67 5.19
CA GLU A 32 8.73 16.27 5.70
C GLU A 32 9.83 16.20 4.61
N GLY A 33 9.72 17.02 3.54
CA GLY A 33 10.66 17.02 2.42
C GLY A 33 10.37 15.97 1.33
N PHE A 34 9.24 15.28 1.40
CA PHE A 34 8.78 14.34 0.38
C PHE A 34 7.59 14.90 -0.38
N ALA A 35 7.52 14.66 -1.70
CA ALA A 35 6.36 15.02 -2.50
C ALA A 35 5.20 14.05 -2.21
N VAL A 36 4.01 14.60 -2.08
CA VAL A 36 2.76 13.87 -1.91
C VAL A 36 1.79 14.29 -2.99
N HIS A 37 1.35 13.34 -3.79
CA HIS A 37 0.32 13.52 -4.80
C HIS A 37 -1.01 12.98 -4.28
N GLU A 38 -2.02 13.83 -4.22
CA GLU A 38 -3.37 13.43 -3.83
C GLU A 38 -4.28 13.39 -5.05
N VAL A 39 -4.99 12.28 -5.18
CA VAL A 39 -6.06 12.08 -6.15
C VAL A 39 -7.36 11.80 -5.38
N ARG A 40 -8.42 12.53 -5.69
CA ARG A 40 -9.77 12.27 -5.19
C ARG A 40 -10.71 11.98 -6.34
N ILE A 41 -11.31 10.80 -6.32
CA ILE A 41 -12.35 10.38 -7.27
C ILE A 41 -13.69 10.55 -6.54
N LEU A 42 -14.54 11.47 -7.04
CA LEU A 42 -15.71 11.96 -6.32
C LEU A 42 -17.05 11.41 -6.84
N SER A 43 -17.01 10.63 -7.93
CA SER A 43 -18.24 10.01 -8.47
C SER A 43 -17.97 8.61 -9.02
N GLU A 44 -19.01 7.79 -9.09
CA GLU A 44 -18.93 6.45 -9.68
C GLU A 44 -18.66 6.47 -11.19
N ASP A 45 -19.11 7.51 -11.91
CA ASP A 45 -18.84 7.66 -13.34
C ASP A 45 -17.33 7.87 -13.57
N ALA A 46 -16.71 8.78 -12.80
CA ALA A 46 -15.27 8.97 -12.84
C ALA A 46 -14.50 7.72 -12.39
N ALA A 47 -15.02 6.99 -11.39
CA ALA A 47 -14.43 5.73 -10.94
C ALA A 47 -14.40 4.65 -12.04
N ARG A 48 -15.51 4.53 -12.80
CA ARG A 48 -15.59 3.60 -13.94
C ARG A 48 -14.65 4.01 -15.08
N GLU A 49 -14.57 5.31 -15.36
CA GLU A 49 -13.73 5.83 -16.44
C GLU A 49 -12.24 5.66 -16.16
N ILE A 50 -11.81 5.91 -14.90
CA ILE A 50 -10.41 5.76 -14.46
C ILE A 50 -10.06 4.29 -14.16
N GLY A 51 -11.06 3.46 -13.85
CA GLY A 51 -10.85 2.07 -13.43
C GLY A 51 -10.35 1.96 -11.97
N LYS A 52 -10.65 2.96 -11.12
CA LYS A 52 -10.32 2.97 -9.69
C LYS A 52 -11.55 3.34 -8.87
N PRO A 53 -11.79 2.72 -7.71
CA PRO A 53 -12.92 3.05 -6.85
C PRO A 53 -12.99 4.53 -6.47
N GLN A 54 -14.21 5.00 -6.20
CA GLN A 54 -14.43 6.32 -5.63
C GLN A 54 -13.78 6.41 -4.25
N GLY A 55 -12.97 7.45 -4.02
CA GLY A 55 -12.26 7.63 -2.76
C GLY A 55 -11.03 8.52 -2.90
N ARG A 56 -10.18 8.46 -1.89
CA ARG A 56 -8.98 9.26 -1.72
C ARG A 56 -7.73 8.41 -1.85
N TYR A 57 -6.82 8.85 -2.69
CA TYR A 57 -5.53 8.21 -2.95
C TYR A 57 -4.41 9.20 -2.67
N LEU A 58 -3.45 8.81 -1.86
CA LEU A 58 -2.28 9.60 -1.47
C LEU A 58 -1.03 8.84 -1.90
N THR A 59 -0.22 9.42 -2.76
CA THR A 59 1.04 8.83 -3.23
C THR A 59 2.20 9.62 -2.67
N LEU A 60 3.03 8.99 -1.83
CA LEU A 60 4.26 9.54 -1.27
C LEU A 60 5.43 9.11 -2.15
N GLU A 61 6.19 10.06 -2.69
CA GLU A 61 7.43 9.78 -3.43
C GLU A 61 8.59 9.54 -2.45
N LEU A 62 9.42 8.52 -2.68
CA LEU A 62 10.50 8.10 -1.78
C LEU A 62 11.91 8.55 -2.22
N ASP A 63 12.02 9.50 -3.14
CA ASP A 63 13.29 9.89 -3.74
C ASP A 63 14.40 10.24 -2.73
N ALA A 64 14.07 10.98 -1.68
CA ALA A 64 15.04 11.35 -0.65
C ALA A 64 15.54 10.10 0.13
N LEU A 65 14.65 9.13 0.38
CA LEU A 65 15.01 7.86 1.02
C LEU A 65 15.94 7.03 0.12
N ILE A 66 15.62 6.95 -1.17
CA ILE A 66 16.42 6.21 -2.15
C ILE A 66 17.80 6.84 -2.33
N ARG A 67 17.89 8.17 -2.36
CA ARG A 67 19.15 8.91 -2.40
C ARG A 67 19.93 8.88 -1.09
N ARG A 68 19.37 8.28 -0.03
CA ARG A 68 19.97 8.21 1.31
C ARG A 68 20.35 9.59 1.85
N GLU A 69 19.45 10.56 1.66
CA GLU A 69 19.62 11.89 2.24
C GLU A 69 19.65 11.81 3.76
N GLU A 70 20.28 12.79 4.39
CA GLU A 70 20.36 12.89 5.84
C GLU A 70 18.98 12.85 6.47
N ASP A 71 18.80 12.04 7.52
CA ASP A 71 17.53 11.82 8.22
C ASP A 71 16.35 11.41 7.32
N ALA A 72 16.59 10.91 6.09
CA ALA A 72 15.52 10.53 5.18
C ALA A 72 14.59 9.46 5.77
N PHE A 73 15.12 8.45 6.49
CA PHE A 73 14.32 7.38 7.07
C PHE A 73 13.34 7.89 8.14
N PRO A 74 13.75 8.61 9.22
CA PRO A 74 12.80 9.14 10.20
C PRO A 74 11.82 10.17 9.60
N ARG A 75 12.25 11.00 8.63
CA ARG A 75 11.37 11.92 7.92
C ARG A 75 10.32 11.16 7.09
N ALA A 76 10.69 10.09 6.39
CA ALA A 76 9.76 9.26 5.62
C ALA A 76 8.73 8.57 6.53
N CYS A 77 9.17 8.00 7.67
CA CYS A 77 8.28 7.43 8.67
C CYS A 77 7.26 8.47 9.17
N LYS A 78 7.71 9.70 9.47
CA LYS A 78 6.85 10.79 9.92
C LYS A 78 5.86 11.24 8.85
N ALA A 79 6.32 11.38 7.59
CA ALA A 79 5.46 11.73 6.47
C ALA A 79 4.36 10.67 6.29
N LEU A 80 4.73 9.40 6.17
CA LEU A 80 3.77 8.31 5.98
C LEU A 80 2.82 8.16 7.18
N SER A 81 3.31 8.32 8.42
CA SER A 81 2.46 8.29 9.62
C SER A 81 1.40 9.39 9.62
N THR A 82 1.75 10.58 9.11
CA THR A 82 0.82 11.70 8.98
C THR A 82 -0.26 11.38 7.94
N LEU A 83 0.11 10.83 6.78
CA LEU A 83 -0.85 10.41 5.75
C LEU A 83 -1.78 9.30 6.25
N LEU A 84 -1.26 8.33 7.00
CA LEU A 84 -2.08 7.29 7.63
C LEU A 84 -3.11 7.89 8.58
N ARG A 85 -2.71 8.84 9.44
CA ARG A 85 -3.63 9.52 10.38
C ARG A 85 -4.72 10.33 9.69
N GLU A 86 -4.47 10.82 8.48
CA GLU A 86 -5.49 11.53 7.69
C GLU A 86 -6.61 10.58 7.18
N LEU A 87 -6.31 9.29 6.99
CA LEU A 87 -7.25 8.30 6.48
C LEU A 87 -7.87 7.43 7.58
N LEU A 88 -7.17 7.25 8.70
CA LEU A 88 -7.66 6.45 9.81
C LEU A 88 -8.86 7.10 10.52
N PRO A 89 -9.81 6.30 11.04
CA PRO A 89 -10.80 6.76 12.01
C PRO A 89 -10.14 7.43 13.21
N ARG A 90 -10.90 8.24 13.95
CA ARG A 90 -10.40 8.95 15.13
C ARG A 90 -9.75 8.00 16.13
N PRO A 91 -8.70 8.42 16.86
CA PRO A 91 -7.88 7.55 17.70
C PRO A 91 -8.65 6.71 18.74
N ASN A 92 -9.80 7.18 19.20
CA ASN A 92 -10.58 6.53 20.26
C ASN A 92 -11.59 5.48 19.72
N ASP A 93 -11.54 5.14 18.43
CA ASP A 93 -12.55 4.30 17.80
C ASP A 93 -12.21 2.79 17.88
N GLY A 94 -11.37 2.36 18.81
CA GLY A 94 -11.11 0.94 19.10
C GLY A 94 -9.86 0.34 18.45
N PRO A 95 -9.73 -1.01 18.47
CA PRO A 95 -8.54 -1.71 18.00
C PRO A 95 -8.29 -1.52 16.50
N VAL A 96 -7.04 -1.69 16.07
CA VAL A 96 -6.67 -1.72 14.64
C VAL A 96 -6.04 -3.07 14.32
N LEU A 97 -6.42 -3.62 13.15
CA LEU A 97 -5.81 -4.81 12.58
C LEU A 97 -4.90 -4.41 11.42
N ILE A 98 -3.63 -4.83 11.49
CA ILE A 98 -2.69 -4.72 10.39
C ILE A 98 -2.65 -6.05 9.66
N ALA A 99 -2.95 -6.06 8.37
CA ALA A 99 -2.93 -7.23 7.51
C ALA A 99 -1.82 -7.07 6.46
N GLY A 100 -0.72 -7.79 6.63
CA GLY A 100 0.38 -7.86 5.67
C GLY A 100 0.10 -8.91 4.60
N LEU A 101 -0.36 -8.46 3.42
CA LEU A 101 -0.76 -9.32 2.31
C LEU A 101 0.45 -9.76 1.49
N GLY A 102 0.33 -10.87 0.81
CA GLY A 102 1.33 -11.39 -0.10
C GLY A 102 2.07 -12.63 0.39
N ASN A 103 3.01 -13.08 -0.43
CA ASN A 103 3.80 -14.28 -0.21
C ASN A 103 5.21 -13.92 0.28
N ARG A 104 5.52 -14.22 1.53
CA ARG A 104 6.84 -13.98 2.15
C ARG A 104 8.00 -14.63 1.39
N MET A 105 7.75 -15.73 0.68
CA MET A 105 8.78 -16.50 -0.03
C MET A 105 9.10 -15.95 -1.42
N ILE A 106 8.35 -14.94 -1.86
CA ILE A 106 8.54 -14.26 -3.16
C ILE A 106 8.86 -12.79 -2.83
N THR A 107 10.12 -12.38 -2.94
CA THR A 107 10.56 -11.06 -2.50
C THR A 107 9.71 -9.90 -3.03
N PRO A 108 9.34 -9.82 -4.33
CA PRO A 108 8.47 -8.76 -4.82
C PRO A 108 7.08 -8.74 -4.17
N ASP A 109 6.63 -9.84 -3.58
CA ASP A 109 5.31 -10.00 -2.92
C ASP A 109 5.42 -10.01 -1.39
N ALA A 110 6.59 -9.66 -0.83
CA ALA A 110 6.86 -9.77 0.60
C ALA A 110 6.69 -8.47 1.39
N ILE A 111 6.32 -7.36 0.77
CA ILE A 111 6.13 -6.04 1.42
C ILE A 111 5.18 -6.15 2.62
N GLY A 112 4.00 -6.71 2.42
CA GLY A 112 3.00 -6.83 3.48
C GLY A 112 3.48 -7.70 4.66
N PRO A 113 3.90 -8.95 4.43
CA PRO A 113 4.41 -9.83 5.47
C PRO A 113 5.60 -9.26 6.23
N GLN A 114 6.55 -8.62 5.56
CA GLN A 114 7.70 -7.98 6.22
C GLN A 114 7.29 -6.72 7.00
N THR A 115 6.32 -5.95 6.49
CA THR A 115 5.78 -4.81 7.24
C THR A 115 5.17 -5.27 8.56
N ALA A 116 4.40 -6.37 8.55
CA ALA A 116 3.77 -6.90 9.77
C ALA A 116 4.80 -7.27 10.85
N ASP A 117 6.01 -7.69 10.48
CA ASP A 117 7.11 -7.99 11.41
C ASP A 117 7.63 -6.74 12.14
N HIS A 118 7.44 -5.56 11.55
CA HIS A 118 7.87 -4.28 12.11
C HIS A 118 6.74 -3.52 12.83
N VAL A 119 5.60 -4.17 13.09
CA VAL A 119 4.48 -3.59 13.84
C VAL A 119 4.50 -4.06 15.29
N ILE A 120 4.42 -3.11 16.22
CA ILE A 120 4.31 -3.40 17.65
C ILE A 120 2.87 -3.82 17.95
N ALA A 121 2.67 -5.11 18.22
CA ALA A 121 1.36 -5.66 18.60
C ALA A 121 1.08 -5.34 20.08
N THR A 122 0.09 -4.51 20.32
CA THR A 122 -0.21 -3.96 21.68
C THR A 122 -1.53 -4.44 22.26
N ARG A 123 -2.41 -5.08 21.45
CA ARG A 123 -3.75 -5.48 21.89
C ARG A 123 -3.75 -6.33 23.17
N HIS A 124 -2.83 -7.29 23.28
CA HIS A 124 -2.70 -8.13 24.45
C HIS A 124 -2.16 -7.39 25.66
N LEU A 125 -1.23 -6.44 25.46
CA LEU A 125 -0.66 -5.60 26.53
C LEU A 125 -1.72 -4.68 27.13
N VAL A 126 -2.49 -3.99 26.28
CA VAL A 126 -3.62 -3.14 26.72
C VAL A 126 -4.66 -3.95 27.50
N ALA A 127 -4.96 -5.18 27.05
CA ALA A 127 -5.93 -6.06 27.73
C ALA A 127 -5.42 -6.56 29.09
N GLN A 128 -4.13 -6.87 29.22
CA GLN A 128 -3.53 -7.42 30.43
C GLN A 128 -3.18 -6.35 31.47
N SER A 129 -2.78 -5.16 31.04
CA SER A 129 -2.30 -4.09 31.91
C SER A 129 -2.81 -2.71 31.47
N PRO A 130 -4.14 -2.47 31.50
CA PRO A 130 -4.74 -1.26 30.93
C PRO A 130 -4.24 0.02 31.59
N ALA A 131 -3.85 -0.01 32.88
CA ALA A 131 -3.33 1.17 33.57
C ALA A 131 -1.93 1.58 33.06
N ILE A 132 -1.10 0.61 32.64
CA ILE A 132 0.25 0.87 32.11
C ILE A 132 0.17 1.32 30.65
N PHE A 133 -0.77 0.75 29.88
CA PHE A 133 -0.92 0.97 28.46
C PHE A 133 -2.14 1.87 28.13
N ALA A 134 -2.50 2.80 29.04
CA ALA A 134 -3.69 3.65 28.89
C ALA A 134 -3.64 4.53 27.61
N ASP A 135 -2.45 4.98 27.21
CA ASP A 135 -2.23 5.82 26.03
C ASP A 135 -1.92 5.00 24.76
N TRP A 136 -1.96 3.67 24.85
CA TRP A 136 -1.66 2.80 23.73
C TRP A 136 -2.94 2.33 23.04
N ARG A 137 -2.99 2.48 21.73
CA ARG A 137 -4.06 1.90 20.93
C ARG A 137 -3.90 0.38 20.84
N PRO A 138 -4.96 -0.42 21.01
CA PRO A 138 -4.86 -1.87 20.79
C PRO A 138 -4.59 -2.19 19.32
N VAL A 139 -3.43 -2.78 19.02
CA VAL A 139 -3.01 -3.16 17.67
C VAL A 139 -2.79 -4.66 17.59
N SER A 140 -3.34 -5.28 16.55
CA SER A 140 -3.04 -6.66 16.15
C SER A 140 -2.39 -6.64 14.77
N ALA A 141 -1.41 -7.50 14.53
CA ALA A 141 -0.76 -7.66 13.23
C ALA A 141 -0.76 -9.13 12.83
N LEU A 142 -1.00 -9.40 11.55
CA LEU A 142 -0.87 -10.74 10.98
C LEU A 142 -0.44 -10.68 9.51
N ALA A 143 0.27 -11.72 9.07
CA ALA A 143 0.54 -12.00 7.68
C ALA A 143 -0.21 -13.30 7.32
N PRO A 144 -1.39 -13.21 6.68
CA PRO A 144 -2.28 -14.37 6.47
C PRO A 144 -1.70 -15.39 5.48
N GLY A 145 -0.71 -15.01 4.68
CA GLY A 145 -0.21 -15.80 3.57
C GLY A 145 -1.13 -15.74 2.34
N VAL A 146 -0.87 -16.60 1.36
CA VAL A 146 -1.61 -16.66 0.10
C VAL A 146 -2.27 -18.03 -0.08
N LEU A 147 -3.35 -18.12 -0.86
CA LEU A 147 -4.11 -19.35 -1.11
C LEU A 147 -3.21 -20.55 -1.46
N GLY A 148 -2.21 -20.36 -2.32
CA GLY A 148 -1.32 -21.43 -2.72
C GLY A 148 -0.43 -22.02 -1.61
N GLN A 149 -0.28 -21.32 -0.49
CA GLN A 149 0.48 -21.78 0.68
C GLN A 149 -0.43 -22.36 1.77
N THR A 150 -1.58 -21.72 1.97
CA THR A 150 -2.45 -21.99 3.12
C THR A 150 -3.65 -22.87 2.79
N GLY A 151 -4.07 -22.90 1.52
CA GLY A 151 -5.33 -23.52 1.09
C GLY A 151 -6.57 -22.70 1.48
N VAL A 152 -6.38 -21.48 2.04
CA VAL A 152 -7.46 -20.60 2.49
C VAL A 152 -7.28 -19.23 1.83
N GLU A 153 -8.37 -18.63 1.36
CA GLU A 153 -8.31 -17.28 0.82
C GLU A 153 -7.93 -16.26 1.91
N THR A 154 -7.07 -15.31 1.55
CA THR A 154 -6.62 -14.25 2.47
C THR A 154 -7.79 -13.51 3.11
N GLY A 155 -8.86 -13.23 2.35
CA GLY A 155 -10.07 -12.59 2.85
C GLY A 155 -10.79 -13.42 3.92
N GLU A 156 -10.84 -14.74 3.77
CA GLU A 156 -11.46 -15.65 4.76
C GLU A 156 -10.69 -15.65 6.07
N VAL A 157 -9.35 -15.69 6.01
CA VAL A 157 -8.50 -15.59 7.21
C VAL A 157 -8.76 -14.27 7.94
N ILE A 158 -8.77 -13.15 7.20
CA ILE A 158 -9.02 -11.82 7.77
C ILE A 158 -10.42 -11.77 8.39
N CYS A 159 -11.47 -12.22 7.71
CA CYS A 159 -12.83 -12.24 8.23
C CYS A 159 -12.92 -13.06 9.54
N GLY A 160 -12.29 -14.23 9.60
CA GLY A 160 -12.25 -15.03 10.84
C GLY A 160 -11.57 -14.31 12.01
N VAL A 161 -10.55 -13.48 11.73
CA VAL A 161 -9.89 -12.67 12.75
C VAL A 161 -10.75 -11.45 13.16
N LEU A 162 -11.45 -10.82 12.21
CA LEU A 162 -12.33 -9.69 12.49
C LEU A 162 -13.39 -10.02 13.51
N ASP A 163 -13.99 -11.22 13.46
CA ASP A 163 -15.00 -11.67 14.42
C ASP A 163 -14.50 -11.69 15.87
N ARG A 164 -13.22 -11.91 16.07
CA ARG A 164 -12.57 -11.99 17.40
C ARG A 164 -11.94 -10.69 17.84
N VAL A 165 -11.28 -9.98 16.93
CA VAL A 165 -10.56 -8.74 17.22
C VAL A 165 -11.50 -7.54 17.27
N ARG A 166 -12.54 -7.53 16.43
CA ARG A 166 -13.52 -6.43 16.26
C ARG A 166 -12.83 -5.08 16.11
N PRO A 167 -11.94 -4.93 15.10
CA PRO A 167 -11.21 -3.69 14.93
C PRO A 167 -12.12 -2.57 14.42
N ALA A 168 -11.77 -1.33 14.75
CA ALA A 168 -12.41 -0.14 14.20
C ALA A 168 -11.96 0.16 12.77
N ALA A 169 -10.79 -0.37 12.38
CA ALA A 169 -10.26 -0.28 11.02
C ALA A 169 -9.23 -1.39 10.76
N VAL A 170 -9.05 -1.69 9.47
CA VAL A 170 -7.96 -2.54 8.96
C VAL A 170 -6.98 -1.66 8.18
N ILE A 171 -5.67 -1.85 8.39
CA ILE A 171 -4.62 -1.37 7.49
C ILE A 171 -4.12 -2.59 6.72
N ALA A 172 -4.41 -2.64 5.42
CA ALA A 172 -3.95 -3.69 4.53
C ALA A 172 -2.71 -3.22 3.77
N VAL A 173 -1.60 -3.94 3.92
CA VAL A 173 -0.33 -3.63 3.25
C VAL A 173 -0.06 -4.67 2.19
N ASP A 174 0.21 -4.26 0.94
CA ASP A 174 0.40 -5.17 -0.19
C ASP A 174 1.43 -4.66 -1.19
N ALA A 175 1.94 -5.57 -2.00
CA ALA A 175 2.71 -5.25 -3.18
C ALA A 175 1.79 -4.86 -4.34
N LEU A 176 2.17 -3.86 -5.11
CA LEU A 176 1.42 -3.36 -6.25
C LEU A 176 2.21 -3.56 -7.56
N ALA A 177 1.51 -3.49 -8.68
CA ALA A 177 2.12 -3.35 -9.99
C ALA A 177 2.16 -1.88 -10.42
N ALA A 178 3.33 -1.40 -10.86
CA ALA A 178 3.47 -0.13 -11.53
C ALA A 178 3.24 -0.25 -13.03
N GLY A 179 2.78 0.81 -13.64
CA GLY A 179 2.73 0.96 -15.08
C GLY A 179 4.02 1.55 -15.66
N ARG A 180 4.87 2.15 -14.82
CA ARG A 180 6.13 2.80 -15.22
C ARG A 180 7.29 2.37 -14.35
N LEU A 181 8.46 2.15 -14.96
CA LEU A 181 9.70 1.83 -14.23
C LEU A 181 10.11 2.93 -13.24
N SER A 182 9.82 4.19 -13.55
CA SER A 182 10.18 5.33 -12.71
C SER A 182 9.51 5.31 -11.33
N ARG A 183 8.42 4.57 -11.16
CA ARG A 183 7.69 4.44 -9.88
C ARG A 183 8.00 3.16 -9.11
N LEU A 184 8.72 2.23 -9.74
CA LEU A 184 9.05 0.94 -9.15
C LEU A 184 9.91 1.12 -7.88
N LEU A 185 9.38 0.70 -6.72
CA LEU A 185 10.00 0.85 -5.39
C LEU A 185 10.36 2.30 -5.01
N ARG A 186 9.68 3.28 -5.66
CA ARG A 186 9.93 4.71 -5.44
C ARG A 186 8.76 5.45 -4.84
N THR A 187 7.63 4.77 -4.67
CA THR A 187 6.41 5.38 -4.14
C THR A 187 5.70 4.46 -3.16
N VAL A 188 4.96 5.07 -2.22
CA VAL A 188 3.96 4.38 -1.40
C VAL A 188 2.62 5.03 -1.66
N GLN A 189 1.63 4.24 -2.09
CA GLN A 189 0.26 4.70 -2.24
C GLN A 189 -0.58 4.28 -1.05
N LEU A 190 -1.33 5.22 -0.47
CA LEU A 190 -2.37 4.96 0.50
C LEU A 190 -3.73 5.23 -0.13
N ALA A 191 -4.74 4.45 0.26
CA ALA A 191 -6.12 4.66 -0.20
C ALA A 191 -7.12 4.30 0.91
N ASP A 192 -8.24 5.04 0.96
CA ASP A 192 -9.38 4.74 1.85
C ASP A 192 -10.43 3.82 1.21
N THR A 193 -10.16 3.35 0.02
CA THR A 193 -11.04 2.47 -0.77
C THR A 193 -10.83 0.99 -0.52
N GLY A 194 -9.84 0.62 0.31
CA GLY A 194 -9.38 -0.75 0.42
C GLY A 194 -8.50 -1.18 -0.75
N ILE A 195 -8.32 -2.49 -0.91
CA ILE A 195 -7.42 -3.09 -1.90
C ILE A 195 -8.03 -4.34 -2.51
N THR A 196 -7.72 -4.59 -3.78
CA THR A 196 -8.02 -5.87 -4.45
C THR A 196 -6.70 -6.59 -4.70
N PRO A 197 -6.33 -7.57 -3.86
CA PRO A 197 -5.05 -8.25 -3.98
C PRO A 197 -4.88 -8.91 -5.35
N GLY A 198 -3.70 -8.78 -5.96
CA GLY A 198 -3.36 -9.37 -7.25
C GLY A 198 -4.00 -8.72 -8.48
N ALA A 199 -4.72 -7.61 -8.36
CA ALA A 199 -5.38 -6.95 -9.49
C ALA A 199 -4.39 -6.50 -10.57
N GLY A 200 -3.27 -5.90 -10.19
CA GLY A 200 -2.26 -5.38 -11.10
C GLY A 200 -1.51 -6.46 -11.89
N VAL A 201 -1.49 -7.69 -11.39
CA VAL A 201 -0.83 -8.83 -12.04
C VAL A 201 -1.80 -9.80 -12.72
N GLY A 202 -3.08 -9.41 -12.85
CA GLY A 202 -4.11 -10.21 -13.53
C GLY A 202 -4.62 -11.42 -12.72
N ASN A 203 -4.34 -11.47 -11.41
CA ASN A 203 -4.79 -12.50 -10.48
C ASN A 203 -5.67 -11.88 -9.37
N ALA A 204 -6.64 -11.07 -9.77
CA ALA A 204 -7.52 -10.38 -8.84
C ALA A 204 -8.26 -11.35 -7.92
N ARG A 205 -8.17 -11.11 -6.61
CA ARG A 205 -8.89 -11.81 -5.55
C ARG A 205 -10.09 -10.99 -5.08
N ALA A 206 -10.83 -11.49 -4.10
CA ALA A 206 -11.89 -10.72 -3.47
C ALA A 206 -11.34 -9.41 -2.89
N ALA A 207 -12.02 -8.31 -3.14
CA ALA A 207 -11.64 -7.01 -2.61
C ALA A 207 -11.72 -7.01 -1.08
N LEU A 208 -10.74 -6.40 -0.44
CA LEU A 208 -10.70 -6.11 0.99
C LEU A 208 -11.04 -4.64 1.17
N ASN A 209 -12.30 -4.33 1.40
CA ASN A 209 -12.83 -2.99 1.54
C ASN A 209 -13.92 -2.94 2.62
N LYS A 210 -14.53 -1.79 2.84
CA LYS A 210 -15.58 -1.62 3.85
C LYS A 210 -16.81 -2.49 3.57
N GLU A 211 -17.15 -2.70 2.30
CA GLU A 211 -18.32 -3.48 1.90
C GLU A 211 -18.13 -4.96 2.22
N THR A 212 -16.93 -5.50 2.01
CA THR A 212 -16.62 -6.93 2.22
C THR A 212 -16.26 -7.25 3.67
N LEU A 213 -15.58 -6.33 4.37
CA LEU A 213 -15.10 -6.57 5.73
C LEU A 213 -15.98 -5.93 6.82
N GLY A 214 -16.92 -5.07 6.46
CA GLY A 214 -17.82 -4.37 7.40
C GLY A 214 -17.14 -3.27 8.22
N VAL A 215 -15.84 -3.03 8.03
CA VAL A 215 -15.05 -1.99 8.72
C VAL A 215 -14.23 -1.20 7.70
N PRO A 216 -13.87 0.06 7.97
CA PRO A 216 -12.97 0.83 7.12
C PRO A 216 -11.66 0.10 6.85
N VAL A 217 -11.22 0.10 5.58
CA VAL A 217 -9.96 -0.50 5.15
C VAL A 217 -9.10 0.57 4.51
N ILE A 218 -7.93 0.80 5.10
CA ILE A 218 -6.90 1.66 4.53
C ILE A 218 -5.89 0.76 3.84
N ALA A 219 -5.75 0.92 2.54
CA ALA A 219 -4.70 0.24 1.78
C ALA A 219 -3.39 1.01 1.86
N VAL A 220 -2.28 0.30 1.98
CA VAL A 220 -0.91 0.80 1.83
C VAL A 220 -0.22 -0.08 0.81
N GLY A 221 0.11 0.45 -0.34
CA GLY A 221 0.67 -0.33 -1.42
C GLY A 221 1.99 0.22 -1.94
N VAL A 222 2.90 -0.69 -2.29
CA VAL A 222 4.21 -0.36 -2.87
C VAL A 222 4.35 -1.05 -4.21
N PRO A 223 4.62 -0.32 -5.31
CA PRO A 223 4.87 -0.94 -6.61
C PRO A 223 6.23 -1.65 -6.61
N THR A 224 6.20 -2.98 -6.64
CA THR A 224 7.38 -3.85 -6.59
C THR A 224 7.69 -4.51 -7.93
N VAL A 225 6.73 -4.50 -8.84
CA VAL A 225 6.86 -5.11 -10.18
C VAL A 225 6.26 -4.23 -11.26
N VAL A 226 6.75 -4.43 -12.48
CA VAL A 226 6.13 -3.95 -13.73
C VAL A 226 5.88 -5.16 -14.61
N ASP A 227 4.68 -5.23 -15.20
CA ASP A 227 4.38 -6.27 -16.19
C ASP A 227 5.20 -6.06 -17.46
N GLY A 228 5.77 -7.14 -18.00
CA GLY A 228 6.66 -7.10 -19.17
C GLY A 228 6.02 -6.51 -20.42
N ALA A 229 4.73 -6.81 -20.68
CA ALA A 229 4.00 -6.21 -21.78
C ALA A 229 3.82 -4.69 -21.58
N THR A 230 3.48 -4.27 -20.37
CA THR A 230 3.37 -2.85 -19.99
C THR A 230 4.68 -2.11 -20.21
N LEU A 231 5.83 -2.70 -19.79
CA LEU A 231 7.15 -2.12 -20.04
C LEU A 231 7.46 -1.97 -21.52
N ALA A 232 7.16 -3.00 -22.33
CA ALA A 232 7.39 -2.92 -23.77
C ALA A 232 6.55 -1.83 -24.44
N HIS A 233 5.31 -1.65 -24.01
CA HIS A 233 4.46 -0.56 -24.46
C HIS A 233 5.03 0.82 -24.05
N GLU A 234 5.56 0.95 -22.84
CA GLU A 234 6.22 2.18 -22.38
C GLU A 234 7.41 2.52 -23.26
N ILE A 235 8.31 1.54 -23.51
CA ILE A 235 9.50 1.71 -24.38
C ILE A 235 9.08 2.07 -25.80
N SER A 236 8.14 1.35 -26.39
CA SER A 236 7.67 1.62 -27.75
C SER A 236 7.08 3.01 -27.88
N SER A 237 6.31 3.45 -26.89
CA SER A 237 5.74 4.82 -26.84
C SER A 237 6.82 5.89 -26.78
N GLN A 238 7.87 5.70 -25.97
CA GLN A 238 8.99 6.64 -25.86
C GLN A 238 9.80 6.73 -27.17
N LEU A 239 9.87 5.64 -27.94
CA LEU A 239 10.53 5.59 -29.24
C LEU A 239 9.65 6.07 -30.40
N GLY A 240 8.38 6.42 -30.14
CA GLY A 240 7.42 6.77 -31.19
C GLY A 240 7.05 5.60 -32.10
N GLN A 241 7.21 4.36 -31.63
CA GLN A 241 6.96 3.15 -32.38
C GLN A 241 5.57 2.58 -32.03
N PRO A 242 4.91 1.84 -32.95
CA PRO A 242 3.68 1.14 -32.61
C PRO A 242 3.92 0.10 -31.50
N ALA A 243 2.90 -0.15 -30.69
CA ALA A 243 2.95 -1.15 -29.64
C ALA A 243 3.36 -2.53 -30.19
N CYS A 244 4.21 -3.23 -29.44
CA CYS A 244 4.66 -4.57 -29.82
C CYS A 244 3.61 -5.61 -29.42
N GLU A 245 2.70 -5.96 -30.34
CA GLU A 245 1.63 -6.94 -30.11
C GLU A 245 2.17 -8.33 -29.74
N ALA A 246 3.41 -8.67 -30.17
CA ALA A 246 4.02 -9.97 -29.86
C ALA A 246 4.20 -10.25 -28.36
N LEU A 247 4.20 -9.23 -27.52
CA LEU A 247 4.30 -9.38 -26.05
C LEU A 247 2.94 -9.53 -25.37
N ASP A 248 1.84 -9.21 -26.06
CA ASP A 248 0.48 -9.43 -25.58
C ASP A 248 0.10 -10.93 -25.61
N ASP A 249 0.78 -11.71 -26.44
CA ASP A 249 0.55 -13.16 -26.63
C ASP A 249 1.48 -14.06 -25.80
N LEU A 250 2.23 -13.49 -24.84
CA LEU A 250 3.03 -14.32 -23.92
C LEU A 250 2.11 -15.28 -23.16
N SER A 251 2.34 -16.57 -23.30
CA SER A 251 1.58 -17.62 -22.62
C SER A 251 1.72 -17.58 -21.10
N GLN A 252 2.72 -16.86 -20.60
CA GLN A 252 2.93 -16.61 -19.18
C GLN A 252 3.31 -15.13 -18.95
N PRO A 253 2.72 -14.47 -17.95
CA PRO A 253 3.08 -13.10 -17.59
C PRO A 253 4.54 -13.06 -17.10
N VAL A 254 5.30 -12.09 -17.60
CA VAL A 254 6.67 -11.79 -17.14
C VAL A 254 6.60 -10.58 -16.24
N MET A 255 7.05 -10.73 -15.00
CA MET A 255 7.14 -9.64 -14.04
C MET A 255 8.59 -9.18 -13.90
N ILE A 256 8.80 -7.88 -13.99
CA ILE A 256 10.12 -7.24 -13.96
C ILE A 256 10.22 -6.45 -12.67
N THR A 257 11.36 -6.57 -12.00
CA THR A 257 11.68 -5.84 -10.77
C THR A 257 13.12 -5.33 -10.78
N THR A 258 13.52 -4.60 -9.74
CA THR A 258 14.88 -4.07 -9.60
C THR A 258 15.86 -5.17 -9.20
N ARG A 259 17.15 -4.94 -9.48
CA ARG A 259 18.22 -5.86 -9.07
C ARG A 259 18.36 -5.98 -7.56
N ASP A 260 18.14 -4.89 -6.84
CA ASP A 260 18.35 -4.78 -5.38
C ASP A 260 17.05 -4.99 -4.59
N ILE A 261 16.06 -5.67 -5.20
CA ILE A 261 14.71 -5.86 -4.67
C ILE A 261 14.68 -6.34 -3.20
N ASP A 262 15.56 -7.26 -2.82
CA ASP A 262 15.57 -7.81 -1.46
C ASP A 262 15.83 -6.73 -0.40
N ARG A 263 16.80 -5.85 -0.65
CA ARG A 263 17.12 -4.74 0.23
C ARG A 263 16.04 -3.66 0.20
N GLU A 264 15.56 -3.32 -0.98
CA GLU A 264 14.55 -2.26 -1.14
C GLU A 264 13.22 -2.65 -0.49
N VAL A 265 12.80 -3.91 -0.62
CA VAL A 265 11.62 -4.44 0.07
C VAL A 265 11.82 -4.40 1.59
N ALA A 266 12.98 -4.81 2.10
CA ALA A 266 13.27 -4.78 3.53
C ALA A 266 13.26 -3.35 4.09
N ASP A 267 13.93 -2.40 3.40
CA ASP A 267 14.01 -1.00 3.83
C ASP A 267 12.62 -0.34 3.83
N ILE A 268 11.82 -0.54 2.77
CA ILE A 268 10.49 0.06 2.63
C ILE A 268 9.51 -0.59 3.62
N SER A 269 9.53 -1.91 3.79
CA SER A 269 8.67 -2.62 4.76
C SER A 269 8.93 -2.15 6.19
N ARG A 270 10.20 -1.98 6.56
CA ARG A 270 10.58 -1.40 7.85
C ARG A 270 10.03 0.01 8.00
N MET A 271 10.21 0.87 7.01
CA MET A 271 9.71 2.25 7.00
C MET A 271 8.17 2.29 7.18
N ILE A 272 7.43 1.42 6.47
CA ILE A 272 5.97 1.35 6.60
C ILE A 272 5.57 0.88 7.99
N GLY A 273 6.19 -0.18 8.54
CA GLY A 273 5.91 -0.68 9.88
C GLY A 273 6.13 0.39 10.96
N TYR A 274 7.23 1.14 10.85
CA TYR A 274 7.53 2.27 11.75
C TYR A 274 6.51 3.40 11.62
N ALA A 275 6.13 3.74 10.40
CA ALA A 275 5.10 4.75 10.15
C ALA A 275 3.73 4.33 10.73
N VAL A 276 3.37 3.05 10.63
CA VAL A 276 2.17 2.49 11.25
C VAL A 276 2.23 2.63 12.78
N ASN A 277 3.35 2.26 13.40
CA ASN A 277 3.54 2.43 14.85
C ASN A 277 3.39 3.88 15.26
N MET A 278 4.04 4.83 14.57
CA MET A 278 3.93 6.27 14.83
C MET A 278 2.53 6.84 14.57
N ALA A 279 1.80 6.28 13.61
CA ALA A 279 0.43 6.70 13.33
C ALA A 279 -0.54 6.29 14.44
N LEU A 280 -0.37 5.10 15.00
CA LEU A 280 -1.23 4.50 16.01
C LEU A 280 -0.80 4.88 17.42
N HIS A 281 0.48 5.20 17.63
CA HIS A 281 1.09 5.59 18.90
C HIS A 281 1.91 6.88 18.70
N PRO A 282 1.26 8.08 18.67
CA PRO A 282 1.92 9.35 18.34
C PRO A 282 3.05 9.78 19.29
N HIS A 283 3.14 9.15 20.46
CA HIS A 283 4.21 9.37 21.42
C HIS A 283 5.51 8.65 21.11
N LEU A 284 5.51 7.70 20.16
CA LEU A 284 6.71 6.95 19.78
C LEU A 284 7.52 7.68 18.71
N SER A 285 8.82 7.74 18.94
CA SER A 285 9.83 8.11 17.92
C SER A 285 10.38 6.85 17.21
N VAL A 286 11.16 7.04 16.17
CA VAL A 286 11.90 5.94 15.50
C VAL A 286 12.81 5.20 16.49
N ALA A 287 13.50 5.94 17.37
CA ALA A 287 14.39 5.35 18.37
C ALA A 287 13.62 4.50 19.41
N ASP A 288 12.43 4.94 19.81
CA ASP A 288 11.58 4.16 20.72
C ASP A 288 11.14 2.86 20.04
N ILE A 289 10.77 2.92 18.75
CA ILE A 289 10.34 1.74 17.99
C ILE A 289 11.51 0.77 17.83
N ASP A 290 12.72 1.24 17.54
CA ASP A 290 13.94 0.40 17.49
C ASP A 290 14.13 -0.38 18.80
N LEU A 291 13.93 0.29 19.95
CA LEU A 291 14.06 -0.34 21.26
C LEU A 291 12.99 -1.41 21.52
N TYR A 292 11.76 -1.23 21.03
CA TYR A 292 10.69 -2.21 21.22
C TYR A 292 10.79 -3.41 20.28
N LEU A 293 11.47 -3.28 19.13
CA LEU A 293 11.61 -4.33 18.12
C LEU A 293 12.97 -5.03 18.14
N SER A 294 13.90 -4.63 19.02
CA SER A 294 15.26 -5.21 19.17
C SER A 294 15.28 -6.54 19.91
#